data_17b158a743e9c26b8286291b10a64caa
#
_entry.id   17b158a743e9c26b8286291b10a64caa
#
_cell.length_a   1.000
_cell.length_b   1.000
_cell.length_c   1.000
_cell.angle_alpha   90.00
_cell.angle_beta   90.00
_cell.angle_gamma   90.00
#
_symmetry.space_group_name_H-M   'P 1'
#
loop_
_entity.id
_entity.type
_entity.pdbx_description
1 polymer ?
#
loop_
_entity_poly.entity_id
_entity_poly.type
_entity_poly.pdbx_seq_one_letter_code
_entity_poly.pdbx_strand_id
1 'polypeptide(L)'
;NGEKQWITNAGFADVFVVYAKIDGEHFTGFIVERSFAGVSVGPEEKKMGIKSSSTRTLILEDAQVPVENLLGEVGRGHVIAFNILNIGRYKLGVGTVGGSKRALELAIQYTNQRKQFNTPLSGFNLTKEKLATMASHLYASESLNYRTVGYFEDTLSQLSAEEQKSGAAIAAAVAEYA
;
A
#
# COMPACT_ATOMS: atom_id res chain seq x y z
N ASN A 1 19.82 -16.18 6.15
CA ASN A 1 20.76 -15.05 6.17
C ASN A 1 20.36 -14.00 5.16
N GLY A 2 20.50 -12.71 5.50
CA GLY A 2 20.26 -11.59 4.61
C GLY A 2 19.63 -10.39 5.29
N GLU A 3 19.39 -9.33 4.53
CA GLU A 3 18.80 -8.09 5.01
C GLU A 3 17.59 -7.69 4.18
N LYS A 4 16.61 -7.07 4.83
CA LYS A 4 15.44 -6.46 4.20
C LYS A 4 15.38 -5.00 4.60
N GLN A 5 15.56 -4.11 3.63
CA GLN A 5 15.63 -2.67 3.88
C GLN A 5 14.25 -2.02 3.90
N TRP A 6 14.17 -0.90 4.62
CA TRP A 6 13.01 -0.02 4.69
C TRP A 6 11.71 -0.70 5.10
N ILE A 7 11.81 -1.58 6.09
CA ILE A 7 10.64 -2.32 6.59
C ILE A 7 9.82 -1.42 7.51
N THR A 8 8.61 -1.11 7.07
CA THR A 8 7.65 -0.34 7.85
C THR A 8 7.27 -1.10 9.11
N ASN A 9 7.19 -0.38 10.23
CA ASN A 9 6.88 -0.90 11.56
C ASN A 9 7.93 -1.83 12.16
N ALA A 10 9.08 -2.06 11.52
CA ALA A 10 10.10 -2.96 12.05
C ALA A 10 10.63 -2.55 13.43
N GLY A 11 10.46 -1.29 13.84
CA GLY A 11 10.84 -0.84 15.19
C GLY A 11 10.03 -1.48 16.32
N PHE A 12 8.79 -1.90 16.06
CA PHE A 12 7.87 -2.42 17.08
C PHE A 12 7.06 -3.65 16.64
N ALA A 13 7.13 -4.09 15.38
CA ALA A 13 6.46 -5.31 14.93
C ALA A 13 7.05 -6.54 15.60
N ASP A 14 6.21 -7.45 16.06
CA ASP A 14 6.60 -8.72 16.65
C ASP A 14 6.72 -9.84 15.62
N VAL A 15 6.03 -9.68 14.47
CA VAL A 15 5.95 -10.67 13.40
C VAL A 15 6.24 -10.00 12.06
N PHE A 16 7.02 -10.68 11.23
CA PHE A 16 7.40 -10.25 9.88
C PHE A 16 7.00 -11.31 8.86
N VAL A 17 6.40 -10.90 7.74
CA VAL A 17 6.30 -11.75 6.56
C VAL A 17 7.57 -11.54 5.73
N VAL A 18 8.37 -12.57 5.63
CA VAL A 18 9.67 -12.53 4.96
C VAL A 18 9.66 -13.44 3.73
N TYR A 19 10.09 -12.91 2.61
CA TYR A 19 10.29 -13.70 1.39
C TYR A 19 11.77 -13.99 1.22
N ALA A 20 12.10 -15.27 1.06
CA ALA A 20 13.46 -15.74 0.83
C ALA A 20 13.47 -16.89 -0.18
N LYS A 21 14.66 -17.21 -0.71
CA LYS A 21 14.83 -18.36 -1.59
C LYS A 21 15.31 -19.56 -0.79
N ILE A 22 14.64 -20.69 -0.95
CA ILE A 22 15.13 -22.01 -0.53
C ILE A 22 16.05 -22.51 -1.64
N ASP A 23 17.24 -22.98 -1.28
CA ASP A 23 18.28 -23.50 -2.18
C ASP A 23 18.66 -22.54 -3.32
N GLY A 24 18.49 -21.22 -3.08
CA GLY A 24 18.80 -20.19 -4.08
C GLY A 24 17.77 -20.05 -5.22
N GLU A 25 16.77 -20.92 -5.32
CA GLU A 25 15.83 -21.00 -6.44
C GLU A 25 14.39 -20.74 -6.02
N HIS A 26 13.88 -21.41 -5.00
CA HIS A 26 12.47 -21.46 -4.67
C HIS A 26 12.03 -20.26 -3.81
N PHE A 27 11.54 -19.22 -4.45
CA PHE A 27 11.06 -18.01 -3.77
C PHE A 27 9.82 -18.30 -2.92
N THR A 28 9.97 -18.20 -1.59
CA THR A 28 9.04 -18.73 -0.60
C THR A 28 8.74 -17.68 0.47
N GLY A 29 7.53 -17.67 1.03
CA GLY A 29 7.13 -16.83 2.13
C GLY A 29 7.31 -17.52 3.48
N PHE A 30 7.67 -16.75 4.51
CA PHE A 30 7.86 -17.22 5.88
C PHE A 30 7.25 -16.25 6.88
N ILE A 31 6.69 -16.76 7.95
CA ILE A 31 6.31 -15.98 9.14
C ILE A 31 7.51 -16.00 10.08
N VAL A 32 8.13 -14.86 10.29
CA VAL A 32 9.33 -14.72 11.11
C VAL A 32 8.98 -13.89 12.34
N GLU A 33 9.18 -14.44 13.52
CA GLU A 33 8.98 -13.73 14.77
C GLU A 33 10.25 -12.97 15.17
N ARG A 34 10.06 -11.79 15.75
CA ARG A 34 11.17 -10.97 16.28
C ARG A 34 12.02 -11.72 17.29
N SER A 35 11.40 -12.61 18.05
CA SER A 35 12.02 -13.42 19.12
C SER A 35 12.91 -14.54 18.61
N PHE A 36 12.88 -14.87 17.32
CA PHE A 36 13.69 -15.97 16.80
C PHE A 36 15.18 -15.64 16.85
N ALA A 37 15.98 -16.65 17.17
CA ALA A 37 17.44 -16.50 17.17
C ALA A 37 17.94 -16.04 15.81
N GLY A 38 18.84 -15.06 15.77
CA GLY A 38 19.40 -14.50 14.57
C GLY A 38 18.53 -13.43 13.89
N VAL A 39 17.40 -13.04 14.49
CA VAL A 39 16.55 -11.93 14.01
C VAL A 39 16.86 -10.66 14.79
N SER A 40 17.19 -9.60 14.08
CA SER A 40 17.43 -8.27 14.67
C SER A 40 16.97 -7.17 13.74
N VAL A 41 16.92 -5.93 14.23
CA VAL A 41 16.55 -4.75 13.43
C VAL A 41 17.60 -3.66 13.58
N GLY A 42 17.88 -2.99 12.48
CA GLY A 42 18.79 -1.86 12.42
C GLY A 42 18.24 -0.58 13.08
N PRO A 43 18.98 0.52 13.02
CA PRO A 43 18.55 1.82 13.52
C PRO A 43 17.36 2.36 12.70
N GLU A 44 16.69 3.39 13.26
CA GLU A 44 15.61 4.09 12.57
C GLU A 44 16.13 4.88 11.37
N GLU A 45 15.46 4.75 10.22
CA GLU A 45 15.82 5.45 9.00
C GLU A 45 15.55 6.97 9.08
N LYS A 46 16.48 7.76 8.57
CA LYS A 46 16.34 9.22 8.47
C LYS A 46 15.49 9.61 7.27
N LYS A 47 14.17 9.58 7.42
CA LYS A 47 13.23 9.86 6.33
C LYS A 47 13.01 11.35 6.11
N MET A 48 12.72 11.75 4.86
CA MET A 48 12.33 13.11 4.51
C MET A 48 10.94 13.46 5.07
N GLY A 49 10.01 12.51 5.09
CA GLY A 49 8.64 12.65 5.61
C GLY A 49 8.15 11.37 6.27
N ILE A 50 6.88 11.36 6.71
CA ILE A 50 6.22 10.23 7.41
C ILE A 50 7.06 9.73 8.60
N LYS A 51 7.58 10.65 9.38
CA LYS A 51 8.54 10.35 10.47
C LYS A 51 7.89 9.71 11.69
N SER A 52 6.58 9.78 11.81
CA SER A 52 5.80 9.12 12.87
C SER A 52 5.65 7.62 12.67
N SER A 53 6.01 7.09 11.48
CA SER A 53 6.03 5.67 11.18
C SER A 53 7.47 5.15 11.29
N SER A 54 7.70 4.08 12.04
CA SER A 54 9.00 3.42 12.11
C SER A 54 9.36 2.79 10.78
N THR A 55 10.63 2.92 10.39
CA THR A 55 11.18 2.26 9.19
C THR A 55 12.62 1.85 9.50
N ARG A 56 12.91 0.55 9.45
CA ARG A 56 14.24 0.00 9.79
C ARG A 56 14.61 -1.12 8.84
N THR A 57 15.86 -1.51 8.85
CA THR A 57 16.33 -2.74 8.22
C THR A 57 16.01 -3.93 9.12
N LEU A 58 15.46 -5.00 8.56
CA LEU A 58 15.37 -6.31 9.22
C LEU A 58 16.62 -7.11 8.85
N ILE A 59 17.33 -7.61 9.84
CA ILE A 59 18.60 -8.33 9.71
C ILE A 59 18.38 -9.76 10.13
N LEU A 60 18.83 -10.70 9.32
CA LEU A 60 18.72 -12.14 9.52
C LEU A 60 20.13 -12.74 9.45
N GLU A 61 20.68 -13.11 10.62
CA GLU A 61 22.01 -13.71 10.77
C GLU A 61 21.86 -15.13 11.35
N ASP A 62 21.99 -16.14 10.50
CA ASP A 62 21.73 -17.54 10.86
C ASP A 62 20.37 -17.73 11.54
N ALA A 63 19.38 -16.97 11.09
CA ALA A 63 18.03 -16.98 11.66
C ALA A 63 17.39 -18.36 11.48
N GLN A 64 16.95 -18.93 12.61
CA GLN A 64 16.29 -20.23 12.63
C GLN A 64 14.77 -20.05 12.63
N VAL A 65 14.14 -20.38 11.50
CA VAL A 65 12.70 -20.29 11.31
C VAL A 65 12.12 -21.71 11.31
N PRO A 66 11.19 -22.05 12.20
CA PRO A 66 10.55 -23.36 12.22
C PRO A 66 9.83 -23.68 10.89
N VAL A 67 9.77 -24.96 10.54
CA VAL A 67 9.12 -25.41 9.28
C VAL A 67 7.63 -25.05 9.24
N GLU A 68 6.96 -25.09 10.37
CA GLU A 68 5.56 -24.73 10.56
C GLU A 68 5.28 -23.23 10.30
N ASN A 69 6.31 -22.40 10.25
CA ASN A 69 6.24 -20.99 9.90
C ASN A 69 6.35 -20.74 8.39
N LEU A 70 6.35 -21.80 7.59
CA LEU A 70 6.20 -21.68 6.14
C LEU A 70 4.86 -21.06 5.80
N LEU A 71 4.87 -19.97 5.01
CA LEU A 71 3.66 -19.31 4.54
C LEU A 71 3.30 -19.77 3.14
N GLY A 72 2.25 -20.60 3.04
CA GLY A 72 1.80 -21.20 1.79
C GLY A 72 2.70 -22.36 1.33
N GLU A 73 2.98 -22.45 0.03
CA GLU A 73 3.76 -23.54 -0.57
C GLU A 73 5.18 -23.07 -0.93
N VAL A 74 6.13 -23.99 -0.87
CA VAL A 74 7.51 -23.75 -1.31
C VAL A 74 7.52 -23.32 -2.80
N GLY A 75 8.26 -22.26 -3.10
CA GLY A 75 8.36 -21.70 -4.46
C GLY A 75 7.17 -20.84 -4.89
N ARG A 76 6.13 -20.70 -4.05
CA ARG A 76 4.91 -19.93 -4.37
C ARG A 76 4.83 -18.57 -3.66
N GLY A 77 5.89 -18.11 -3.04
CA GLY A 77 5.91 -16.82 -2.33
C GLY A 77 5.57 -15.61 -3.21
N HIS A 78 5.87 -15.67 -4.51
CA HIS A 78 5.52 -14.62 -5.46
C HIS A 78 4.00 -14.42 -5.59
N VAL A 79 3.21 -15.48 -5.52
CA VAL A 79 1.74 -15.40 -5.59
C VAL A 79 1.21 -14.60 -4.40
N ILE A 80 1.70 -14.89 -3.20
CA ILE A 80 1.31 -14.17 -1.97
C ILE A 80 1.74 -12.70 -2.06
N ALA A 81 2.99 -12.44 -2.45
CA ALA A 81 3.52 -11.09 -2.55
C ALA A 81 2.75 -10.21 -3.55
N PHE A 82 2.47 -10.72 -4.74
CA PHE A 82 1.72 -9.94 -5.76
C PHE A 82 0.26 -9.72 -5.38
N ASN A 83 -0.39 -10.71 -4.76
CA ASN A 83 -1.77 -10.54 -4.30
C ASN A 83 -1.90 -9.43 -3.25
N ILE A 84 -0.98 -9.35 -2.29
CA ILE A 84 -0.94 -8.25 -1.32
C ILE A 84 -0.74 -6.90 -2.01
N LEU A 85 0.16 -6.83 -3.01
CA LEU A 85 0.45 -5.61 -3.75
C LEU A 85 -0.76 -5.13 -4.57
N ASN A 86 -1.52 -6.02 -5.17
CA ASN A 86 -2.70 -5.67 -5.96
C ASN A 86 -3.73 -4.91 -5.12
N ILE A 87 -4.13 -5.48 -3.99
CA ILE A 87 -5.06 -4.82 -3.06
C ILE A 87 -4.44 -3.52 -2.49
N GLY A 88 -3.13 -3.53 -2.22
CA GLY A 88 -2.39 -2.36 -1.74
C GLY A 88 -2.44 -1.18 -2.70
N ARG A 89 -2.29 -1.41 -4.00
CA ARG A 89 -2.38 -0.37 -5.05
C ARG A 89 -3.76 0.27 -5.09
N TYR A 90 -4.82 -0.53 -5.08
CA TYR A 90 -6.19 -0.01 -5.04
C TYR A 90 -6.43 0.86 -3.80
N LYS A 91 -6.07 0.38 -2.60
CA LYS A 91 -6.19 1.15 -1.36
C LYS A 91 -5.43 2.48 -1.42
N LEU A 92 -4.24 2.48 -2.01
CA LEU A 92 -3.45 3.70 -2.18
C LEU A 92 -4.17 4.69 -3.11
N GLY A 93 -4.72 4.20 -4.21
CA GLY A 93 -5.54 5.01 -5.13
C GLY A 93 -6.70 5.71 -4.43
N VAL A 94 -7.48 4.96 -3.65
CA VAL A 94 -8.60 5.53 -2.85
C VAL A 94 -8.12 6.55 -1.83
N GLY A 95 -7.02 6.24 -1.11
CA GLY A 95 -6.44 7.15 -0.12
C GLY A 95 -5.96 8.47 -0.73
N THR A 96 -5.34 8.42 -1.90
CA THR A 96 -4.87 9.64 -2.60
C THR A 96 -6.03 10.51 -3.11
N VAL A 97 -7.14 9.93 -3.52
CA VAL A 97 -8.36 10.70 -3.86
C VAL A 97 -8.89 11.45 -2.65
N GLY A 98 -8.97 10.79 -1.48
CA GLY A 98 -9.37 11.44 -0.23
C GLY A 98 -8.47 12.62 0.15
N GLY A 99 -7.15 12.43 0.06
CA GLY A 99 -6.16 13.50 0.27
C GLY A 99 -6.30 14.65 -0.73
N SER A 100 -6.56 14.35 -1.99
CA SER A 100 -6.75 15.35 -3.06
C SER A 100 -8.02 16.17 -2.86
N LYS A 101 -9.11 15.58 -2.37
CA LYS A 101 -10.34 16.31 -1.98
C LYS A 101 -10.03 17.38 -0.93
N ARG A 102 -9.30 16.99 0.11
CA ARG A 102 -8.93 17.92 1.18
C ARG A 102 -7.99 19.01 0.69
N ALA A 103 -7.02 18.69 -0.15
CA ALA A 103 -6.09 19.64 -0.75
C ALA A 103 -6.84 20.67 -1.63
N LEU A 104 -7.79 20.23 -2.45
CA LEU A 104 -8.61 21.12 -3.29
C LEU A 104 -9.48 22.04 -2.43
N GLU A 105 -10.13 21.51 -1.39
CA GLU A 105 -10.92 22.33 -0.45
C GLU A 105 -10.08 23.44 0.16
N LEU A 106 -8.89 23.13 0.68
CA LEU A 106 -7.98 24.12 1.26
C LEU A 106 -7.51 25.14 0.23
N ALA A 107 -7.22 24.70 -1.00
CA ALA A 107 -6.84 25.60 -2.10
C ALA A 107 -7.97 26.59 -2.44
N ILE A 108 -9.22 26.12 -2.50
CA ILE A 108 -10.40 26.98 -2.73
C ILE A 108 -10.56 27.98 -1.60
N GLN A 109 -10.50 27.54 -0.35
CA GLN A 109 -10.60 28.40 0.82
C GLN A 109 -9.52 29.50 0.82
N TYR A 110 -8.26 29.09 0.60
CA TYR A 110 -7.15 30.03 0.57
C TYR A 110 -7.26 31.05 -0.58
N THR A 111 -7.58 30.60 -1.79
CA THR A 111 -7.68 31.48 -2.96
C THR A 111 -8.85 32.46 -2.88
N ASN A 112 -9.91 32.12 -2.14
CA ASN A 112 -11.02 33.04 -1.85
C ASN A 112 -10.67 34.10 -0.81
N GLN A 113 -9.81 33.80 0.14
CA GLN A 113 -9.42 34.69 1.21
C GLN A 113 -8.23 35.57 0.84
N ARG A 114 -7.21 35.01 0.21
CA ARG A 114 -5.98 35.74 -0.16
C ARG A 114 -6.23 36.69 -1.32
N LYS A 115 -5.90 37.96 -1.11
CA LYS A 115 -6.00 39.00 -2.16
C LYS A 115 -4.62 39.46 -2.62
N GLN A 116 -4.53 39.75 -3.91
CA GLN A 116 -3.46 40.49 -4.57
C GLN A 116 -4.10 41.48 -5.53
N PHE A 117 -3.51 42.67 -5.66
CA PHE A 117 -4.08 43.74 -6.51
C PHE A 117 -5.57 44.02 -6.23
N ASN A 118 -5.93 44.02 -4.94
CA ASN A 118 -7.32 44.19 -4.44
C ASN A 118 -8.34 43.13 -4.91
N THR A 119 -7.87 42.05 -5.51
CA THR A 119 -8.71 40.97 -6.04
C THR A 119 -8.39 39.65 -5.34
N PRO A 120 -9.38 38.83 -4.93
CA PRO A 120 -9.12 37.46 -4.44
C PRO A 120 -8.36 36.67 -5.49
N LEU A 121 -7.46 35.75 -5.08
CA LEU A 121 -6.73 34.93 -6.03
C LEU A 121 -7.66 34.10 -6.92
N SER A 122 -8.80 33.67 -6.40
CA SER A 122 -9.85 32.96 -7.17
C SER A 122 -10.49 33.81 -8.27
N GLY A 123 -10.29 35.13 -8.26
CA GLY A 123 -10.75 36.02 -9.33
C GLY A 123 -9.92 35.95 -10.60
N PHE A 124 -8.65 35.51 -10.52
CA PHE A 124 -7.74 35.44 -11.66
C PHE A 124 -7.99 34.23 -12.53
N ASN A 125 -7.98 34.39 -13.85
CA ASN A 125 -8.29 33.32 -14.81
C ASN A 125 -7.35 32.11 -14.68
N LEU A 126 -6.04 32.33 -14.51
CA LEU A 126 -5.08 31.21 -14.31
C LEU A 126 -5.34 30.42 -13.03
N THR A 127 -5.81 31.08 -11.98
CA THR A 127 -6.19 30.38 -10.72
C THR A 127 -7.46 29.56 -10.93
N LYS A 128 -8.47 30.12 -11.61
CA LYS A 128 -9.70 29.42 -11.96
C LYS A 128 -9.42 28.19 -12.81
N GLU A 129 -8.56 28.31 -13.80
CA GLU A 129 -8.14 27.18 -14.68
C GLU A 129 -7.49 26.06 -13.85
N LYS A 130 -6.56 26.40 -12.95
CA LYS A 130 -5.93 25.41 -12.08
C LYS A 130 -6.93 24.70 -11.17
N LEU A 131 -7.83 25.44 -10.53
CA LEU A 131 -8.87 24.87 -9.67
C LEU A 131 -9.83 23.97 -10.47
N ALA A 132 -10.23 24.38 -11.68
CA ALA A 132 -11.07 23.59 -12.56
C ALA A 132 -10.38 22.31 -13.02
N THR A 133 -9.11 22.38 -13.37
CA THR A 133 -8.29 21.23 -13.76
C THR A 133 -8.17 20.24 -12.59
N MET A 134 -7.85 20.72 -11.36
CA MET A 134 -7.80 19.87 -10.18
C MET A 134 -9.14 19.19 -9.88
N ALA A 135 -10.26 19.93 -9.99
CA ALA A 135 -11.60 19.38 -9.77
C ALA A 135 -11.95 18.31 -10.81
N SER A 136 -11.62 18.55 -12.08
CA SER A 136 -11.88 17.59 -13.18
C SER A 136 -11.07 16.30 -13.00
N HIS A 137 -9.78 16.41 -12.66
CA HIS A 137 -8.94 15.23 -12.40
C HIS A 137 -9.41 14.45 -11.16
N LEU A 138 -9.82 15.17 -10.11
CA LEU A 138 -10.35 14.55 -8.91
C LEU A 138 -11.64 13.77 -9.21
N TYR A 139 -12.57 14.36 -9.96
CA TYR A 139 -13.80 13.70 -10.40
C TYR A 139 -13.51 12.43 -11.21
N ALA A 140 -12.61 12.53 -12.19
CA ALA A 140 -12.22 11.38 -13.01
C ALA A 140 -11.58 10.27 -12.17
N SER A 141 -10.66 10.62 -11.25
CA SER A 141 -9.98 9.66 -10.37
C SER A 141 -10.96 8.98 -9.39
N GLU A 142 -11.88 9.74 -8.83
CA GLU A 142 -12.93 9.19 -7.96
C GLU A 142 -13.87 8.25 -8.72
N SER A 143 -14.31 8.65 -9.91
CA SER A 143 -15.14 7.82 -10.79
C SER A 143 -14.44 6.51 -11.17
N LEU A 144 -13.15 6.56 -11.46
CA LEU A 144 -12.33 5.38 -11.74
C LEU A 144 -12.29 4.43 -10.53
N ASN A 145 -12.05 4.97 -9.31
CA ASN A 145 -12.02 4.16 -8.09
C ASN A 145 -13.37 3.47 -7.83
N TYR A 146 -14.48 4.19 -7.97
CA TYR A 146 -15.81 3.59 -7.81
C TYR A 146 -16.10 2.54 -8.88
N ARG A 147 -15.68 2.78 -10.11
CA ARG A 147 -15.85 1.78 -11.18
C ARG A 147 -15.02 0.54 -10.92
N THR A 148 -13.78 0.69 -10.47
CA THR A 148 -12.89 -0.43 -10.13
C THR A 148 -13.47 -1.27 -8.99
N VAL A 149 -13.99 -0.65 -7.91
CA VAL A 149 -14.62 -1.42 -6.82
C VAL A 149 -15.89 -2.13 -7.27
N GLY A 150 -16.64 -1.52 -8.18
CA GLY A 150 -17.81 -2.19 -8.80
C GLY A 150 -17.41 -3.47 -9.53
N TYR A 151 -16.32 -3.45 -10.29
CA TYR A 151 -15.78 -4.67 -10.92
C TYR A 151 -15.32 -5.71 -9.89
N PHE A 152 -14.71 -5.29 -8.78
CA PHE A 152 -14.37 -6.21 -7.69
C PHE A 152 -15.62 -6.88 -7.12
N GLU A 153 -16.66 -6.10 -6.84
CA GLU A 153 -17.94 -6.59 -6.29
C GLU A 153 -18.59 -7.58 -7.25
N ASP A 154 -18.71 -7.22 -8.53
CA ASP A 154 -19.27 -8.08 -9.56
C ASP A 154 -18.51 -9.42 -9.65
N THR A 155 -17.19 -9.38 -9.64
CA THR A 155 -16.35 -10.59 -9.74
C THR A 155 -16.43 -11.43 -8.46
N LEU A 156 -16.37 -10.81 -7.28
CA LEU A 156 -16.47 -11.52 -6.01
C LEU A 156 -17.85 -12.15 -5.80
N SER A 157 -18.91 -11.54 -6.32
CA SER A 157 -20.27 -12.10 -6.24
C SER A 157 -20.44 -13.39 -7.04
N GLN A 158 -19.56 -13.67 -8.00
CA GLN A 158 -19.57 -14.89 -8.83
C GLN A 158 -18.83 -16.06 -8.16
N LEU A 159 -18.05 -15.79 -7.11
CA LEU A 159 -17.36 -16.84 -6.36
C LEU A 159 -18.36 -17.65 -5.52
N SER A 160 -18.15 -18.96 -5.45
CA SER A 160 -18.89 -19.84 -4.54
C SER A 160 -18.69 -19.45 -3.07
N ALA A 161 -19.59 -19.85 -2.19
CA ALA A 161 -19.50 -19.57 -0.76
C ALA A 161 -18.23 -20.15 -0.10
N GLU A 162 -17.61 -21.14 -0.70
CA GLU A 162 -16.35 -21.73 -0.24
C GLU A 162 -15.14 -20.93 -0.73
N GLU A 163 -15.15 -20.52 -1.99
CA GLU A 163 -14.11 -19.64 -2.57
C GLU A 163 -14.06 -18.27 -1.90
N GLN A 164 -15.20 -17.70 -1.50
CA GLN A 164 -15.27 -16.44 -0.75
C GLN A 164 -14.59 -16.50 0.62
N LYS A 165 -14.37 -17.70 1.16
CA LYS A 165 -13.60 -17.90 2.40
C LYS A 165 -12.09 -18.02 2.15
N SER A 166 -11.68 -18.22 0.91
CA SER A 166 -10.29 -18.35 0.50
C SER A 166 -9.68 -17.00 0.12
N GLY A 167 -8.75 -16.49 0.92
CA GLY A 167 -8.01 -15.28 0.59
C GLY A 167 -7.26 -15.37 -0.74
N ALA A 168 -6.81 -16.56 -1.14
CA ALA A 168 -6.16 -16.80 -2.43
C ALA A 168 -7.14 -16.68 -3.61
N ALA A 169 -8.36 -17.23 -3.48
CA ALA A 169 -9.38 -17.14 -4.52
C ALA A 169 -9.86 -15.68 -4.68
N ILE A 170 -10.11 -14.97 -3.58
CA ILE A 170 -10.45 -13.55 -3.60
C ILE A 170 -9.36 -12.73 -4.29
N ALA A 171 -8.10 -12.93 -3.92
CA ALA A 171 -6.99 -12.20 -4.49
C ALA A 171 -6.80 -12.50 -5.99
N ALA A 172 -6.99 -13.74 -6.42
CA ALA A 172 -6.95 -14.13 -7.83
C ALA A 172 -8.09 -13.47 -8.63
N ALA A 173 -9.30 -13.46 -8.08
CA ALA A 173 -10.48 -12.88 -8.71
C ALA A 173 -10.34 -11.37 -8.98
N VAL A 174 -9.71 -10.61 -8.07
CA VAL A 174 -9.54 -9.16 -8.22
C VAL A 174 -8.23 -8.75 -8.92
N ALA A 175 -7.33 -9.71 -9.20
CA ALA A 175 -6.00 -9.41 -9.76
C ALA A 175 -6.04 -8.75 -11.15
N GLU A 176 -7.09 -9.00 -11.94
CA GLU A 176 -7.27 -8.41 -13.26
C GLU A 176 -7.51 -6.90 -13.20
N TYR A 177 -8.09 -6.40 -12.11
CA TYR A 177 -8.50 -5.00 -11.95
C TYR A 177 -7.58 -4.19 -11.00
N ALA A 178 -6.56 -4.81 -10.40
CA ALA A 178 -5.74 -4.20 -9.35
C ALA A 178 -4.34 -3.64 -9.84
#